data_b6a8756eddf61570be9418ddc1083310
#
_entry.id   b6a8756eddf61570be9418ddc1083310
#
_cell.length_a   1.000
_cell.length_b   1.000
_cell.length_c   1.000
_cell.angle_alpha   90.00
_cell.angle_beta   90.00
_cell.angle_gamma   90.00
#
_symmetry.space_group_name_H-M   'P 1'
#
loop_
_entity.id
_entity.type
_entity.pdbx_description
1 polymer ?
#
loop_
_entity_poly.entity_id
_entity_poly.type
_entity_poly.pdbx_seq_one_letter_code
_entity_poly.pdbx_strand_id
1 'polypeptide(L)'
;MHEVGAAVVVELVCKALPNRVMIKATVMEWRPALPRLRVRAGATVSFDPAEAQKVAFVIETLRGLRPPTPKRKHQRLPVALPARIRLGVDPQVITAEVQEISISGALLGGFPQPAIGTDVVLEFTPPGGESPMDLASRVLYHAGKEGTGVRFLFREGGGSRRLREVVRRIKQS
;
A
#
# COMPACT_ATOMS: atom_id res chain seq x y z
N MET A 1 3.30 25.06 -17.33
CA MET A 1 4.57 24.78 -18.03
C MET A 1 5.51 24.26 -16.96
N HIS A 2 6.10 23.11 -17.14
CA HIS A 2 7.09 22.60 -16.19
C HIS A 2 8.49 22.97 -16.72
N GLU A 3 9.32 23.46 -15.85
CA GLU A 3 10.71 23.81 -16.20
C GLU A 3 11.55 22.54 -16.30
N VAL A 4 12.57 22.56 -17.18
CA VAL A 4 13.58 21.49 -17.24
C VAL A 4 14.32 21.47 -15.91
N GLY A 5 14.52 20.27 -15.35
CA GLY A 5 15.06 20.07 -14.00
C GLY A 5 14.03 20.06 -12.88
N ALA A 6 12.75 20.37 -13.15
CA ALA A 6 11.71 20.33 -12.13
C ALA A 6 11.45 18.89 -11.68
N ALA A 7 11.35 18.68 -10.36
CA ALA A 7 10.90 17.43 -9.79
C ALA A 7 9.38 17.28 -9.97
N VAL A 8 8.95 16.13 -10.46
CA VAL A 8 7.54 15.83 -10.72
C VAL A 8 7.18 14.43 -10.22
N VAL A 9 5.89 14.18 -10.05
CA VAL A 9 5.38 12.85 -9.80
C VAL A 9 4.54 12.42 -11.01
N VAL A 10 4.95 11.35 -11.64
CA VAL A 10 4.24 10.76 -12.79
C VAL A 10 3.23 9.76 -12.28
N GLU A 11 1.95 10.00 -12.56
CA GLU A 11 0.85 9.08 -12.27
C GLU A 11 0.58 8.20 -13.49
N LEU A 12 0.78 6.90 -13.33
CA LEU A 12 0.50 5.90 -14.36
C LEU A 12 -0.81 5.18 -14.08
N VAL A 13 -1.74 5.25 -15.02
CA VAL A 13 -3.06 4.63 -14.93
C VAL A 13 -3.30 3.81 -16.19
N CYS A 14 -3.43 2.49 -16.05
CA CYS A 14 -3.87 1.63 -17.13
C CYS A 14 -4.65 0.42 -16.62
N LYS A 15 -5.37 -0.27 -17.54
CA LYS A 15 -6.18 -1.44 -17.18
C LYS A 15 -5.36 -2.62 -16.65
N ALA A 16 -4.12 -2.74 -17.09
CA ALA A 16 -3.21 -3.82 -16.67
C ALA A 16 -2.65 -3.61 -15.26
N LEU A 17 -2.59 -2.37 -14.79
CA LEU A 17 -2.08 -2.06 -13.44
C LEU A 17 -3.19 -2.26 -12.40
N PRO A 18 -2.89 -2.90 -11.25
CA PRO A 18 -3.87 -3.11 -10.18
C PRO A 18 -4.35 -1.82 -9.53
N ASN A 19 -3.50 -0.80 -9.53
CA ASN A 19 -3.74 0.53 -8.97
C ASN A 19 -3.01 1.60 -9.77
N ARG A 20 -3.24 2.87 -9.45
CA ARG A 20 -2.41 3.98 -9.91
C ARG A 20 -1.00 3.82 -9.35
N VAL A 21 -0.01 4.00 -10.19
CA VAL A 21 1.40 3.94 -9.79
C VAL A 21 1.97 5.35 -9.87
N MET A 22 2.47 5.84 -8.74
CA MET A 22 3.10 7.16 -8.63
C MET A 22 4.61 6.96 -8.61
N ILE A 23 5.32 7.61 -9.54
CA ILE A 23 6.78 7.49 -9.69
C ILE A 23 7.38 8.90 -9.69
N LYS A 24 8.36 9.13 -8.83
CA LYS A 24 9.14 10.37 -8.82
C LYS A 24 10.02 10.44 -10.07
N ALA A 25 10.10 11.63 -10.66
CA ALA A 25 10.87 11.87 -11.87
C ALA A 25 11.34 13.33 -11.94
N THR A 26 12.30 13.58 -12.81
CA THR A 26 12.78 14.94 -13.16
C THR A 26 12.47 15.22 -14.62
N VAL A 27 11.96 16.40 -14.93
CA VAL A 27 11.70 16.84 -16.30
C VAL A 27 13.03 17.09 -17.02
N MET A 28 13.26 16.32 -18.08
CA MET A 28 14.47 16.45 -18.90
C MET A 28 14.25 17.36 -20.12
N GLU A 29 13.04 17.34 -20.66
CA GLU A 29 12.66 18.10 -21.83
C GLU A 29 11.17 18.43 -21.78
N TRP A 30 10.83 19.61 -22.25
CA TRP A 30 9.45 20.04 -22.41
C TRP A 30 9.20 20.48 -23.86
N ARG A 31 8.17 19.91 -24.47
CA ARG A 31 7.72 20.27 -25.82
C ARG A 31 6.33 20.90 -25.75
N PRO A 32 6.13 22.13 -26.20
CA PRO A 32 4.82 22.77 -26.27
C PRO A 32 3.91 22.06 -27.28
N ALA A 33 2.61 22.28 -27.15
CA ALA A 33 1.67 21.84 -28.15
C ALA A 33 1.87 22.63 -29.46
N LEU A 34 1.78 21.93 -30.59
CA LEU A 34 1.78 22.53 -31.94
C LEU A 34 0.46 22.19 -32.61
N PRO A 35 -0.64 22.95 -32.35
CA PRO A 35 -2.00 22.60 -32.81
C PRO A 35 -2.10 22.44 -34.31
N ARG A 36 -1.42 23.30 -35.08
CA ARG A 36 -1.39 23.23 -36.57
C ARG A 36 -0.85 21.89 -37.10
N LEU A 37 0.06 21.26 -36.35
CA LEU A 37 0.66 19.98 -36.71
C LEU A 37 0.01 18.79 -35.95
N ARG A 38 -1.07 19.05 -35.21
CA ARG A 38 -1.75 18.07 -34.32
C ARG A 38 -0.80 17.40 -33.30
N VAL A 39 0.28 18.09 -32.94
CA VAL A 39 1.22 17.61 -31.94
C VAL A 39 0.77 18.11 -30.56
N ARG A 40 0.58 17.19 -29.64
CA ARG A 40 0.25 17.51 -28.24
C ARG A 40 1.48 17.96 -27.48
N ALA A 41 1.29 18.78 -26.45
CA ALA A 41 2.34 19.05 -25.48
C ALA A 41 2.81 17.75 -24.83
N GLY A 42 4.08 17.69 -24.51
CA GLY A 42 4.67 16.50 -23.87
C GLY A 42 5.93 16.86 -23.08
N ALA A 43 6.32 15.95 -22.23
CA ALA A 43 7.58 16.04 -21.51
C ALA A 43 8.32 14.71 -21.58
N THR A 44 9.64 14.77 -21.67
CA THR A 44 10.53 13.63 -21.40
C THR A 44 10.96 13.74 -19.96
N VAL A 45 10.83 12.64 -19.21
CA VAL A 45 11.21 12.59 -17.80
C VAL A 45 12.22 11.48 -17.55
N SER A 46 13.13 11.72 -16.60
CA SER A 46 14.00 10.71 -16.04
C SER A 46 13.45 10.28 -14.70
N PHE A 47 13.17 8.99 -14.53
CA PHE A 47 12.70 8.45 -13.25
C PHE A 47 13.82 8.43 -12.21
N ASP A 48 13.46 8.72 -10.96
CA ASP A 48 14.39 8.63 -9.84
C ASP A 48 14.93 7.20 -9.72
N PRO A 49 16.26 6.99 -9.63
CA PRO A 49 16.87 5.67 -9.43
C PRO A 49 16.30 4.89 -8.23
N ALA A 50 15.89 5.59 -7.16
CA ALA A 50 15.23 4.97 -6.02
C ALA A 50 13.89 4.31 -6.36
N GLU A 51 13.26 4.70 -7.46
CA GLU A 51 11.98 4.16 -7.94
C GLU A 51 12.13 3.01 -8.94
N ALA A 52 13.36 2.53 -9.19
CA ALA A 52 13.66 1.52 -10.23
C ALA A 52 12.78 0.26 -10.13
N GLN A 53 12.46 -0.19 -8.91
CA GLN A 53 11.58 -1.34 -8.71
C GLN A 53 10.14 -1.08 -9.18
N LYS A 54 9.61 0.14 -8.97
CA LYS A 54 8.29 0.51 -9.46
C LYS A 54 8.26 0.62 -10.98
N VAL A 55 9.32 1.18 -11.56
CA VAL A 55 9.48 1.27 -13.02
C VAL A 55 9.51 -0.13 -13.64
N ALA A 56 10.34 -1.02 -13.11
CA ALA A 56 10.42 -2.40 -13.56
C ALA A 56 9.06 -3.12 -13.45
N PHE A 57 8.37 -2.97 -12.31
CA PHE A 57 7.03 -3.53 -12.11
C PHE A 57 6.04 -3.06 -13.19
N VAL A 58 6.03 -1.76 -13.50
CA VAL A 58 5.14 -1.20 -14.54
C VAL A 58 5.46 -1.77 -15.90
N ILE A 59 6.76 -1.78 -16.29
CA ILE A 59 7.20 -2.27 -17.59
C ILE A 59 6.84 -3.75 -17.75
N GLU A 60 7.15 -4.59 -16.77
CA GLU A 60 6.84 -6.03 -16.80
C GLU A 60 5.32 -6.29 -16.87
N THR A 61 4.53 -5.52 -16.12
CA THR A 61 3.06 -5.62 -16.17
C THR A 61 2.51 -5.23 -17.52
N LEU A 62 3.00 -4.14 -18.12
CA LEU A 62 2.56 -3.67 -19.44
C LEU A 62 2.98 -4.63 -20.57
N ARG A 63 4.12 -5.31 -20.42
CA ARG A 63 4.59 -6.35 -21.36
C ARG A 63 3.91 -7.69 -21.17
N GLY A 64 3.02 -7.84 -20.18
CA GLY A 64 2.37 -9.12 -19.87
C GLY A 64 3.31 -10.18 -19.26
N LEU A 65 4.49 -9.77 -18.81
CA LEU A 65 5.48 -10.67 -18.18
C LEU A 65 5.11 -11.01 -16.71
N ARG A 66 4.14 -10.32 -16.16
CA ARG A 66 3.58 -10.61 -14.83
C ARG A 66 2.13 -11.07 -14.94
N PRO A 67 1.71 -12.05 -14.13
CA PRO A 67 0.30 -12.38 -14.05
C PRO A 67 -0.50 -11.16 -13.58
N PRO A 68 -1.75 -10.98 -14.05
CA PRO A 68 -2.59 -9.87 -13.66
C PRO A 68 -2.77 -9.86 -12.14
N THR A 69 -2.29 -8.81 -11.51
CA THR A 69 -2.49 -8.63 -10.06
C THR A 69 -3.94 -8.24 -9.82
N PRO A 70 -4.71 -8.99 -9.02
CA PRO A 70 -6.10 -8.65 -8.76
C PRO A 70 -6.20 -7.25 -8.16
N LYS A 71 -7.13 -6.45 -8.69
CA LYS A 71 -7.41 -5.12 -8.15
C LYS A 71 -7.79 -5.24 -6.68
N ARG A 72 -7.11 -4.49 -5.84
CA ARG A 72 -7.46 -4.41 -4.41
C ARG A 72 -8.86 -3.83 -4.27
N LYS A 73 -9.74 -4.52 -3.57
CA LYS A 73 -11.10 -4.04 -3.29
C LYS A 73 -11.11 -2.77 -2.43
N HIS A 74 -10.08 -2.60 -1.61
CA HIS A 74 -10.00 -1.54 -0.62
C HIS A 74 -8.65 -0.83 -0.67
N GLN A 75 -8.71 0.50 -0.61
CA GLN A 75 -7.53 1.36 -0.50
C GLN A 75 -6.81 1.06 0.82
N ARG A 76 -5.49 1.01 0.78
CA ARG A 76 -4.64 0.99 1.96
C ARG A 76 -4.20 2.40 2.31
N LEU A 77 -4.20 2.70 3.58
CA LEU A 77 -3.72 3.96 4.13
C LEU A 77 -2.37 3.70 4.79
N PRO A 78 -1.35 4.50 4.47
CA PRO A 78 -0.10 4.47 5.21
C PRO A 78 -0.37 4.99 6.62
N VAL A 79 0.18 4.29 7.61
CA VAL A 79 0.07 4.63 9.04
C VAL A 79 1.36 4.22 9.73
N ALA A 80 1.56 4.69 10.95
CA ALA A 80 2.63 4.25 11.84
C ALA A 80 2.01 4.02 13.22
N LEU A 81 1.34 2.87 13.40
CA LEU A 81 0.61 2.58 14.64
C LEU A 81 1.34 1.46 15.40
N PRO A 82 1.73 1.70 16.66
CA PRO A 82 2.23 0.64 17.53
C PRO A 82 1.17 -0.45 17.66
N ALA A 83 1.62 -1.70 17.57
CA ALA A 83 0.75 -2.86 17.65
C ALA A 83 1.39 -3.99 18.44
N ARG A 84 0.56 -4.90 18.90
CA ARG A 84 0.95 -6.16 19.53
C ARG A 84 0.36 -7.31 18.74
N ILE A 85 1.10 -8.39 18.63
CA ILE A 85 0.67 -9.58 17.91
C ILE A 85 0.75 -10.76 18.87
N ARG A 86 -0.33 -11.54 18.90
CA ARG A 86 -0.37 -12.84 19.56
C ARG A 86 -0.46 -13.93 18.51
N LEU A 87 0.43 -14.93 18.60
CA LEU A 87 0.51 -16.05 17.69
C LEU A 87 -0.23 -17.25 18.28
N GLY A 88 -1.33 -17.68 17.65
CA GLY A 88 -2.05 -18.90 18.04
C GLY A 88 -2.54 -18.87 19.50
N VAL A 89 -2.29 -19.96 20.21
CA VAL A 89 -2.66 -20.15 21.64
C VAL A 89 -1.51 -19.69 22.57
N ASP A 90 -0.34 -19.36 22.02
CA ASP A 90 0.82 -18.93 22.79
C ASP A 90 0.55 -17.56 23.41
N PRO A 91 0.75 -17.39 24.74
CA PRO A 91 0.62 -16.10 25.41
C PRO A 91 1.71 -15.09 24.99
N GLN A 92 2.70 -15.50 24.18
CA GLN A 92 3.77 -14.61 23.77
C GLN A 92 3.22 -13.44 22.95
N VAL A 93 3.40 -12.24 23.50
CA VAL A 93 3.05 -10.98 22.84
C VAL A 93 4.30 -10.42 22.16
N ILE A 94 4.18 -10.21 20.85
CA ILE A 94 5.27 -9.66 20.04
C ILE A 94 4.91 -8.22 19.67
N THR A 95 5.86 -7.30 19.86
CA THR A 95 5.69 -5.90 19.42
C THR A 95 5.85 -5.81 17.91
N ALA A 96 4.99 -5.03 17.28
CA ALA A 96 5.00 -4.77 15.85
C ALA A 96 4.52 -3.34 15.55
N GLU A 97 4.59 -2.95 14.29
CA GLU A 97 4.04 -1.70 13.79
C GLU A 97 3.08 -1.97 12.63
N VAL A 98 1.90 -1.36 12.65
CA VAL A 98 1.03 -1.31 11.48
C VAL A 98 1.54 -0.21 10.56
N GLN A 99 2.07 -0.57 9.40
CA GLN A 99 2.61 0.33 8.38
C GLN A 99 1.56 0.77 7.34
N GLU A 100 0.64 -0.14 7.03
CA GLU A 100 -0.51 0.13 6.16
C GLU A 100 -1.75 -0.55 6.72
N ILE A 101 -2.90 0.09 6.61
CA ILE A 101 -4.18 -0.48 7.01
C ILE A 101 -5.25 -0.26 5.95
N SER A 102 -6.16 -1.23 5.81
CA SER A 102 -7.38 -1.15 5.02
C SER A 102 -8.53 -1.80 5.78
N ILE A 103 -9.73 -1.76 5.24
CA ILE A 103 -10.88 -2.47 5.85
C ILE A 103 -10.79 -4.01 5.74
N SER A 104 -9.84 -4.56 5.00
CA SER A 104 -9.70 -6.01 4.80
C SER A 104 -8.40 -6.60 5.34
N GLY A 105 -7.43 -5.78 5.73
CA GLY A 105 -6.12 -6.26 6.20
C GLY A 105 -5.14 -5.14 6.47
N ALA A 106 -3.96 -5.50 6.91
CA ALA A 106 -2.86 -4.61 7.25
C ALA A 106 -1.52 -5.14 6.70
N LEU A 107 -0.55 -4.23 6.59
CA LEU A 107 0.87 -4.56 6.49
C LEU A 107 1.51 -4.26 7.84
N LEU A 108 2.18 -5.24 8.38
CA LEU A 108 2.85 -5.21 9.68
C LEU A 108 4.35 -5.27 9.48
N GLY A 109 5.11 -4.54 10.29
CA GLY A 109 6.56 -4.55 10.34
C GLY A 109 7.12 -4.74 11.73
N GLY A 110 8.44 -4.96 11.83
CA GLY A 110 9.15 -4.98 13.10
C GLY A 110 8.99 -6.25 13.93
N PHE A 111 8.58 -7.38 13.34
CA PHE A 111 8.50 -8.65 14.06
C PHE A 111 8.88 -9.84 13.16
N PRO A 112 9.23 -11.02 13.76
CA PRO A 112 9.50 -12.22 13.00
C PRO A 112 8.34 -12.59 12.08
N GLN A 113 8.63 -13.01 10.85
CA GLN A 113 7.61 -13.35 9.86
C GLN A 113 7.05 -14.75 10.12
N PRO A 114 5.81 -14.90 10.63
CA PRO A 114 5.19 -16.21 10.80
C PRO A 114 4.92 -16.87 9.45
N ALA A 115 4.77 -18.17 9.42
CA ALA A 115 4.42 -18.89 8.20
C ALA A 115 3.11 -18.35 7.58
N ILE A 116 3.05 -18.33 6.25
CA ILE A 116 1.82 -17.98 5.53
C ILE A 116 0.71 -18.96 5.93
N GLY A 117 -0.49 -18.43 6.20
CA GLY A 117 -1.63 -19.19 6.70
C GLY A 117 -1.77 -19.20 8.22
N THR A 118 -0.76 -18.72 8.97
CA THR A 118 -0.83 -18.64 10.44
C THR A 118 -1.92 -17.65 10.87
N ASP A 119 -2.73 -18.07 11.84
CA ASP A 119 -3.69 -17.20 12.49
C ASP A 119 -3.02 -16.41 13.61
N VAL A 120 -3.27 -15.11 13.61
CA VAL A 120 -2.71 -14.15 14.57
C VAL A 120 -3.82 -13.23 15.10
N VAL A 121 -3.64 -12.72 16.29
CA VAL A 121 -4.48 -11.63 16.82
C VAL A 121 -3.66 -10.36 16.83
N LEU A 122 -4.08 -9.38 16.04
CA LEU A 122 -3.51 -8.04 15.99
C LEU A 122 -4.25 -7.14 16.98
N GLU A 123 -3.53 -6.59 17.93
CA GLU A 123 -4.01 -5.61 18.90
C GLU A 123 -3.36 -4.25 18.62
N PHE A 124 -4.13 -3.20 18.46
CA PHE A 124 -3.66 -1.82 18.35
C PHE A 124 -4.69 -0.82 18.83
N THR A 125 -4.25 0.36 19.26
CA THR A 125 -5.15 1.45 19.63
C THR A 125 -5.38 2.35 18.41
N PRO A 126 -6.64 2.48 17.94
CA PRO A 126 -6.95 3.37 16.82
C PRO A 126 -6.66 4.84 17.17
N PRO A 127 -6.27 5.69 16.18
CA PRO A 127 -6.13 7.12 16.42
C PRO A 127 -7.42 7.73 16.99
N GLY A 128 -7.27 8.49 18.09
CA GLY A 128 -8.41 9.07 18.84
C GLY A 128 -9.28 8.05 19.57
N GLY A 129 -8.83 6.80 19.71
CA GLY A 129 -9.47 5.78 20.52
C GLY A 129 -8.83 5.67 21.91
N GLU A 130 -9.67 5.41 22.92
CA GLU A 130 -9.20 5.23 24.30
C GLU A 130 -8.84 3.78 24.63
N SER A 131 -9.32 2.84 23.82
CA SER A 131 -9.17 1.40 24.10
C SER A 131 -8.54 0.66 22.91
N PRO A 132 -7.72 -0.35 23.18
CA PRO A 132 -7.17 -1.21 22.14
C PRO A 132 -8.29 -2.01 21.43
N MET A 133 -8.01 -2.38 20.19
CA MET A 133 -8.88 -3.20 19.35
C MET A 133 -8.15 -4.48 18.98
N ASP A 134 -8.79 -5.61 19.21
CA ASP A 134 -8.33 -6.93 18.80
C ASP A 134 -8.93 -7.32 17.44
N LEU A 135 -8.09 -7.70 16.50
CA LEU A 135 -8.48 -8.17 15.17
C LEU A 135 -7.89 -9.55 14.90
N ALA A 136 -8.75 -10.56 14.87
CA ALA A 136 -8.37 -11.87 14.36
C ALA A 136 -7.93 -11.73 12.91
N SER A 137 -6.77 -12.28 12.57
CA SER A 137 -6.14 -12.08 11.29
C SER A 137 -5.42 -13.35 10.83
N ARG A 138 -5.16 -13.46 9.54
CA ARG A 138 -4.36 -14.54 8.95
C ARG A 138 -3.25 -13.99 8.09
N VAL A 139 -2.04 -14.50 8.26
CA VAL A 139 -0.89 -14.17 7.43
C VAL A 139 -1.14 -14.61 5.99
N LEU A 140 -1.03 -13.67 5.04
CA LEU A 140 -1.23 -13.94 3.61
C LEU A 140 0.04 -13.97 2.79
N TYR A 141 0.98 -13.09 3.10
CA TYR A 141 2.23 -12.94 2.34
C TYR A 141 3.29 -12.22 3.16
N HIS A 142 4.54 -12.35 2.72
CA HIS A 142 5.65 -11.57 3.23
C HIS A 142 6.03 -10.48 2.23
N ALA A 143 6.32 -9.27 2.72
CA ALA A 143 6.74 -8.12 1.94
C ALA A 143 8.18 -7.75 2.35
N GLY A 144 9.15 -8.15 1.55
CA GLY A 144 10.57 -7.98 1.88
C GLY A 144 10.98 -8.77 3.12
N LYS A 145 12.02 -8.30 3.81
CA LYS A 145 12.59 -9.00 4.98
C LYS A 145 11.80 -8.81 6.27
N GLU A 146 11.02 -7.75 6.38
CA GLU A 146 10.41 -7.33 7.66
C GLU A 146 8.90 -7.11 7.57
N GLY A 147 8.32 -7.14 6.38
CA GLY A 147 6.90 -6.87 6.18
C GLY A 147 6.06 -8.16 6.16
N THR A 148 4.95 -8.16 6.89
CA THR A 148 3.97 -9.25 6.88
C THR A 148 2.59 -8.73 6.56
N GLY A 149 2.02 -9.16 5.44
CA GLY A 149 0.65 -8.85 5.05
C GLY A 149 -0.34 -9.78 5.70
N VAL A 150 -1.31 -9.21 6.43
CA VAL A 150 -2.37 -9.97 7.08
C VAL A 150 -3.75 -9.60 6.55
N ARG A 151 -4.66 -10.56 6.53
CA ARG A 151 -6.08 -10.37 6.24
C ARG A 151 -6.88 -10.49 7.52
N PHE A 152 -7.79 -9.57 7.78
CA PHE A 152 -8.70 -9.63 8.90
C PHE A 152 -9.76 -10.70 8.72
N LEU A 153 -10.01 -11.45 9.79
CA LEU A 153 -11.03 -12.50 9.85
C LEU A 153 -12.21 -11.95 10.65
N PHE A 154 -13.22 -11.48 9.94
CA PHE A 154 -14.45 -11.03 10.61
C PHE A 154 -15.36 -12.23 10.82
N ARG A 155 -15.71 -12.49 12.08
CA ARG A 155 -16.88 -13.32 12.39
C ARG A 155 -18.13 -12.48 12.11
N GLU A 156 -19.22 -13.12 11.74
CA GLU A 156 -20.50 -12.43 11.53
C GLU A 156 -20.85 -11.61 12.76
N GLY A 157 -21.18 -10.33 12.61
CA GLY A 157 -21.69 -9.52 13.71
C GLY A 157 -21.02 -8.21 14.09
N GLY A 158 -20.20 -7.56 13.22
CA GLY A 158 -19.86 -6.17 13.52
C GLY A 158 -18.40 -5.72 13.46
N GLY A 159 -17.43 -6.62 13.41
CA GLY A 159 -16.01 -6.25 13.36
C GLY A 159 -15.64 -5.38 12.16
N SER A 160 -16.28 -5.60 11.02
CA SER A 160 -16.09 -4.78 9.82
C SER A 160 -16.59 -3.34 9.97
N ARG A 161 -17.65 -3.11 10.77
CA ARG A 161 -18.21 -1.77 11.02
C ARG A 161 -17.25 -0.92 11.86
N ARG A 162 -16.73 -1.47 12.96
CA ARG A 162 -15.74 -0.80 13.80
C ARG A 162 -14.48 -0.42 13.02
N LEU A 163 -13.99 -1.35 12.20
CA LEU A 163 -12.78 -1.09 11.40
C LEU A 163 -13.02 -0.05 10.29
N ARG A 164 -14.22 -0.02 9.66
CA ARG A 164 -14.55 1.07 8.72
C ARG A 164 -14.51 2.43 9.38
N GLU A 165 -14.97 2.54 10.63
CA GLU A 165 -14.91 3.79 11.39
C GLU A 165 -13.47 4.19 11.67
N VAL A 166 -12.60 3.25 12.09
CA VAL A 166 -11.16 3.48 12.28
C VAL A 166 -10.50 3.98 11.01
N VAL A 167 -10.71 3.28 9.88
CA VAL A 167 -10.16 3.67 8.58
C VAL A 167 -10.68 5.04 8.14
N ARG A 168 -11.94 5.40 8.44
CA ARG A 168 -12.49 6.72 8.17
C ARG A 168 -11.79 7.81 8.98
N ARG A 169 -11.55 7.58 10.27
CA ARG A 169 -10.83 8.53 11.14
C ARG A 169 -9.40 8.77 10.68
N ILE A 170 -8.68 7.70 10.33
CA ILE A 170 -7.32 7.78 9.78
C ILE A 170 -7.26 8.62 8.49
N LYS A 171 -8.32 8.60 7.68
CA LYS A 171 -8.38 9.44 6.45
C LYS A 171 -8.59 10.93 6.74
N GLN A 172 -9.10 11.26 7.90
CA GLN A 172 -9.47 12.64 8.28
C GLN A 172 -8.40 13.30 9.15
N SER A 173 -7.45 12.53 9.69
CA SER A 173 -6.26 13.02 10.41
C SER A 173 -5.09 13.22 9.45
#